data_4e09f9d235f17d37fa5aef24fb7d25a4
#
_entry.id   4e09f9d235f17d37fa5aef24fb7d25a4
#
_cell.length_a   1.000
_cell.length_b   1.000
_cell.length_c   1.000
_cell.angle_alpha   90.00
_cell.angle_beta   90.00
_cell.angle_gamma   90.00
#
_symmetry.space_group_name_H-M   'P 1'
#
loop_
_entity.id
_entity.type
_entity.pdbx_description
1 polymer ?
#
loop_
_entity_poly.entity_id
_entity_poly.type
_entity_poly.pdbx_seq_one_letter_code
_entity_poly.pdbx_strand_id
1 'polypeptide(L)'
;MKRKGLSVFFFLFWVALAAQSSETQPVNSVQLIAWLMAGVPSGRLVRIVKERGIATVPGKDQIHQFEAAGAAANLLQALAASKPSKASSEASEIPTSLLKAAADAKAQRFHAAELDLHPALTADPQNAALHFALGGMLIRQEQWDDAFDEITLATQLMPDLPENHSSLAYIFYRLDDGPNSISEARTALSIDPQNAEAYQFLGLALYSNGQYAAAVHAFAESLARDPANADTYYDLGITLRAGGNQAAAITAYRQAIHLNPAFWEAHSNIAVVLHEQNKLDEAIAEYREAKRLAPEEASVRNNLGNTYCDKGDFDAAMLELRELYRQHPEWQQGHGCLARAYLSKRDYANAIQELQVSIRQNPTSSSEHRMLGEAFVLDDKLEEGIRELRLAVRLNPDSDSAHHFLGTALFQQQQLEAAEKEFREALRLNGSPDNHYSLAACLMTMDRYQEALSELDAAARLDPERTLYRARREELVKLMKETNSR
;
A
#
# COMPACT_ATOMS: atom_id res chain seq x y z
N MET A 1 -23.74 8.36 -7.16
CA MET A 1 -24.33 9.27 -8.16
C MET A 1 -24.78 8.43 -9.36
N LYS A 2 -25.96 8.69 -9.90
CA LYS A 2 -26.63 7.86 -10.91
C LYS A 2 -25.87 7.88 -12.24
N ARG A 3 -25.33 6.73 -12.69
CA ARG A 3 -24.80 6.54 -14.04
C ARG A 3 -25.93 6.78 -15.06
N LYS A 4 -25.77 7.79 -15.91
CA LYS A 4 -26.53 7.89 -17.15
C LYS A 4 -25.95 6.85 -18.10
N GLY A 5 -26.75 5.84 -18.44
CA GLY A 5 -26.40 4.88 -19.50
C GLY A 5 -26.29 5.60 -20.82
N LEU A 6 -25.09 5.71 -21.35
CA LEU A 6 -24.86 6.07 -22.75
C LEU A 6 -25.03 4.81 -23.60
N SER A 7 -26.05 4.81 -24.43
CA SER A 7 -26.33 3.78 -25.41
C SER A 7 -25.23 3.76 -26.47
N VAL A 8 -24.36 2.76 -26.39
CA VAL A 8 -23.37 2.41 -27.41
C VAL A 8 -24.07 1.54 -28.48
N PHE A 9 -25.08 2.08 -29.16
CA PHE A 9 -25.67 1.47 -30.35
C PHE A 9 -25.94 2.58 -31.35
N PHE A 10 -25.12 2.71 -32.35
CA PHE A 10 -25.24 3.41 -33.63
C PHE A 10 -23.92 4.07 -34.05
N PHE A 11 -22.90 3.29 -34.40
CA PHE A 11 -21.80 3.77 -35.28
C PHE A 11 -21.01 2.62 -35.95
N LEU A 12 -21.65 1.47 -36.15
CA LEU A 12 -20.99 0.30 -36.75
C LEU A 12 -21.02 0.23 -38.29
N PHE A 13 -21.34 1.31 -39.01
CA PHE A 13 -21.54 1.22 -40.47
C PHE A 13 -20.72 2.16 -41.35
N TRP A 14 -19.74 2.91 -40.82
CA TRP A 14 -18.90 3.82 -41.66
C TRP A 14 -17.39 3.62 -41.55
N VAL A 15 -16.88 2.63 -40.82
CA VAL A 15 -15.44 2.40 -40.63
C VAL A 15 -14.87 1.32 -41.55
N ALA A 16 -15.66 0.69 -42.41
CA ALA A 16 -15.20 -0.40 -43.28
C ALA A 16 -14.41 0.05 -44.54
N LEU A 17 -14.17 1.33 -44.75
CA LEU A 17 -13.44 1.80 -45.93
C LEU A 17 -12.11 2.52 -45.64
N ALA A 18 -11.73 2.77 -44.37
CA ALA A 18 -10.46 3.38 -44.01
C ALA A 18 -9.44 2.38 -43.39
N ALA A 19 -9.85 1.12 -43.19
CA ALA A 19 -8.99 0.05 -42.63
C ALA A 19 -8.08 -0.60 -43.71
N GLN A 20 -7.73 0.08 -44.76
CA GLN A 20 -6.69 -0.38 -45.67
C GLN A 20 -5.37 0.31 -45.31
N SER A 21 -4.51 -0.42 -44.60
CA SER A 21 -3.06 -0.26 -44.53
C SER A 21 -2.44 0.89 -43.70
N SER A 22 -2.71 0.96 -42.38
CA SER A 22 -1.79 1.69 -41.50
C SER A 22 -0.47 0.91 -41.29
N GLU A 23 -0.47 -0.39 -41.50
CA GLU A 23 0.70 -1.27 -41.31
C GLU A 23 1.89 -0.97 -42.21
N THR A 24 1.71 -0.29 -43.30
CA THR A 24 2.76 -0.12 -44.32
C THR A 24 3.25 1.31 -44.52
N GLN A 25 2.64 2.29 -43.86
CA GLN A 25 3.07 3.67 -44.03
C GLN A 25 4.37 3.97 -43.26
N PRO A 26 5.36 4.59 -43.93
CA PRO A 26 6.60 5.01 -43.27
C PRO A 26 6.31 6.02 -42.16
N VAL A 27 7.05 5.92 -41.07
CA VAL A 27 6.93 6.81 -39.91
C VAL A 27 7.49 8.19 -40.25
N ASN A 28 6.80 9.25 -39.86
CA ASN A 28 7.30 10.62 -40.03
C ASN A 28 7.87 11.19 -38.71
N SER A 29 8.56 12.34 -38.83
CA SER A 29 9.21 12.99 -37.68
C SER A 29 8.22 13.48 -36.63
N VAL A 30 7.02 13.91 -36.99
CA VAL A 30 5.96 14.34 -36.05
C VAL A 30 5.51 13.17 -35.17
N GLN A 31 5.24 12.01 -35.81
CA GLN A 31 4.86 10.80 -35.08
C GLN A 31 5.93 10.35 -34.07
N LEU A 32 7.20 10.37 -34.47
CA LEU A 32 8.32 9.98 -33.60
C LEU A 32 8.46 10.91 -32.39
N ILE A 33 8.33 12.23 -32.59
CA ILE A 33 8.38 13.20 -31.50
C ILE A 33 7.18 13.00 -30.56
N ALA A 34 5.97 12.82 -31.10
CA ALA A 34 4.76 12.59 -30.32
C ALA A 34 4.88 11.30 -29.47
N TRP A 35 5.38 10.22 -30.04
CA TRP A 35 5.60 8.97 -29.32
C TRP A 35 6.70 9.07 -28.25
N LEU A 36 7.78 9.82 -28.51
CA LEU A 36 8.79 10.12 -27.49
C LEU A 36 8.20 10.89 -26.31
N MET A 37 7.38 11.90 -26.59
CA MET A 37 6.66 12.67 -25.57
C MET A 37 5.75 11.80 -24.70
N ALA A 38 5.02 10.87 -25.35
CA ALA A 38 4.16 9.92 -24.64
C ALA A 38 4.95 8.91 -23.77
N GLY A 39 6.27 8.82 -23.97
CA GLY A 39 7.14 7.91 -23.22
C GLY A 39 7.42 6.59 -23.91
N VAL A 40 7.10 6.44 -25.20
CA VAL A 40 7.45 5.22 -25.95
C VAL A 40 8.98 5.05 -25.97
N PRO A 41 9.51 3.90 -25.46
CA PRO A 41 10.94 3.69 -25.36
C PRO A 41 11.66 3.79 -26.70
N SER A 42 12.84 4.45 -26.73
CA SER A 42 13.63 4.60 -27.96
C SER A 42 13.96 3.25 -28.63
N GLY A 43 14.14 2.18 -27.86
CA GLY A 43 14.35 0.83 -28.41
C GLY A 43 13.15 0.31 -29.19
N ARG A 44 11.92 0.63 -28.77
CA ARG A 44 10.69 0.31 -29.48
C ARG A 44 10.57 1.13 -30.75
N LEU A 45 10.87 2.45 -30.70
CA LEU A 45 10.86 3.31 -31.88
C LEU A 45 11.88 2.89 -32.95
N VAL A 46 13.05 2.37 -32.52
CA VAL A 46 14.02 1.75 -33.42
C VAL A 46 13.42 0.54 -34.17
N ARG A 47 12.65 -0.30 -33.48
CA ARG A 47 11.94 -1.42 -34.14
C ARG A 47 10.91 -0.92 -35.13
N ILE A 48 10.06 0.04 -34.75
CA ILE A 48 9.05 0.63 -35.61
C ILE A 48 9.70 1.24 -36.87
N VAL A 49 10.78 2.01 -36.70
CA VAL A 49 11.53 2.59 -37.85
C VAL A 49 12.10 1.52 -38.77
N LYS A 50 12.60 0.40 -38.22
CA LYS A 50 13.11 -0.73 -39.04
C LYS A 50 12.01 -1.48 -39.78
N GLU A 51 10.85 -1.66 -39.15
CA GLU A 51 9.72 -2.41 -39.69
C GLU A 51 8.94 -1.61 -40.74
N ARG A 52 8.64 -0.34 -40.48
CA ARG A 52 7.81 0.53 -41.34
C ARG A 52 8.63 1.43 -42.28
N GLY A 53 9.89 1.63 -41.99
CA GLY A 53 10.72 2.62 -42.64
C GLY A 53 10.46 4.04 -42.15
N ILE A 54 11.20 5.01 -42.67
CA ILE A 54 11.03 6.43 -42.35
C ILE A 54 10.59 7.20 -43.61
N ALA A 55 9.66 8.12 -43.46
CA ALA A 55 9.12 8.90 -44.55
C ALA A 55 10.21 9.78 -45.20
N THR A 56 10.96 10.50 -44.35
CA THR A 56 12.10 11.33 -44.78
C THR A 56 13.25 11.12 -43.78
N VAL A 57 14.48 11.02 -44.29
CA VAL A 57 15.68 10.92 -43.42
C VAL A 57 15.89 12.27 -42.72
N PRO A 58 15.94 12.32 -41.38
CA PRO A 58 16.13 13.55 -40.66
C PRO A 58 17.47 14.22 -41.01
N GLY A 59 17.44 15.53 -41.29
CA GLY A 59 18.63 16.35 -41.39
C GLY A 59 19.30 16.58 -40.02
N LYS A 60 20.48 17.20 -40.02
CA LYS A 60 21.22 17.44 -38.77
C LYS A 60 20.41 18.21 -37.72
N ASP A 61 19.65 19.21 -38.11
CA ASP A 61 18.83 20.02 -37.20
C ASP A 61 17.68 19.18 -36.58
N GLN A 62 17.08 18.31 -37.39
CA GLN A 62 16.04 17.41 -36.88
C GLN A 62 16.62 16.35 -35.92
N ILE A 63 17.83 15.85 -36.14
CA ILE A 63 18.52 14.96 -35.19
C ILE A 63 18.71 15.65 -33.83
N HIS A 64 19.11 16.93 -33.81
CA HIS A 64 19.19 17.71 -32.58
C HIS A 64 17.80 17.92 -31.93
N GLN A 65 16.75 18.07 -32.71
CA GLN A 65 15.38 18.17 -32.19
C GLN A 65 14.92 16.85 -31.53
N PHE A 66 15.24 15.70 -32.16
CA PHE A 66 14.98 14.38 -31.53
C PHE A 66 15.76 14.19 -30.22
N GLU A 67 17.03 14.59 -30.18
CA GLU A 67 17.84 14.54 -28.96
C GLU A 67 17.25 15.44 -27.86
N ALA A 68 16.84 16.65 -28.21
CA ALA A 68 16.16 17.57 -27.30
C ALA A 68 14.84 16.97 -26.76
N ALA A 69 14.08 16.27 -27.60
CA ALA A 69 12.85 15.57 -27.23
C ALA A 69 13.08 14.30 -26.41
N GLY A 70 14.32 13.87 -26.19
CA GLY A 70 14.64 12.73 -25.32
C GLY A 70 14.98 11.43 -26.06
N ALA A 71 15.21 11.49 -27.36
CA ALA A 71 15.68 10.31 -28.09
C ALA A 71 17.02 9.82 -27.59
N ALA A 72 17.11 8.51 -27.29
CA ALA A 72 18.36 7.89 -26.89
C ALA A 72 19.29 7.64 -28.10
N ALA A 73 20.58 7.44 -27.83
CA ALA A 73 21.61 7.29 -28.88
C ALA A 73 21.30 6.20 -29.89
N ASN A 74 20.70 5.09 -29.50
CA ASN A 74 20.30 4.01 -30.39
C ASN A 74 19.24 4.43 -31.41
N LEU A 75 18.26 5.28 -31.03
CA LEU A 75 17.27 5.82 -31.94
C LEU A 75 17.92 6.84 -32.91
N LEU A 76 18.75 7.75 -32.39
CA LEU A 76 19.48 8.73 -33.23
C LEU A 76 20.35 8.05 -34.29
N GLN A 77 21.07 6.96 -33.92
CA GLN A 77 21.85 6.13 -34.84
C GLN A 77 20.96 5.45 -35.91
N ALA A 78 19.81 4.89 -35.48
CA ALA A 78 18.88 4.24 -36.38
C ALA A 78 18.30 5.23 -37.40
N LEU A 79 17.96 6.45 -36.98
CA LEU A 79 17.46 7.53 -37.83
C LEU A 79 18.53 8.00 -38.82
N ALA A 80 19.78 8.18 -38.38
CA ALA A 80 20.88 8.57 -39.22
C ALA A 80 21.28 7.50 -40.29
N ALA A 81 21.07 6.21 -39.94
CA ALA A 81 21.36 5.08 -40.83
C ALA A 81 20.19 4.70 -41.73
N SER A 82 18.99 5.28 -41.54
CA SER A 82 17.79 4.93 -42.30
C SER A 82 17.86 5.42 -43.75
N LYS A 83 17.17 4.71 -44.63
CA LYS A 83 16.96 5.11 -46.01
C LYS A 83 15.52 5.58 -46.16
N PRO A 84 15.28 6.64 -46.96
CA PRO A 84 13.92 7.10 -47.20
C PRO A 84 13.10 6.03 -47.88
N SER A 85 11.85 5.88 -47.49
CA SER A 85 10.91 5.05 -48.24
C SER A 85 10.59 5.68 -49.58
N LYS A 86 10.44 4.86 -50.63
CA LYS A 86 10.10 5.32 -51.99
C LYS A 86 8.76 6.06 -52.11
N ALA A 87 7.97 6.13 -51.04
CA ALA A 87 6.58 6.57 -51.04
C ALA A 87 6.36 8.03 -50.60
N SER A 88 7.37 8.80 -50.19
CA SER A 88 7.13 10.17 -49.72
C SER A 88 8.06 11.21 -50.34
N SER A 89 7.48 12.30 -50.79
CA SER A 89 8.16 13.40 -51.51
C SER A 89 8.28 14.71 -50.72
N GLU A 90 7.77 14.82 -49.50
CA GLU A 90 7.85 16.07 -48.73
C GLU A 90 8.36 15.81 -47.30
N ALA A 91 9.44 16.54 -46.93
CA ALA A 91 9.90 16.62 -45.57
C ALA A 91 8.87 17.42 -44.75
N SER A 92 8.09 16.75 -43.93
CA SER A 92 7.21 17.43 -43.02
C SER A 92 8.06 18.14 -41.94
N GLU A 93 7.99 19.47 -41.90
CA GLU A 93 8.60 20.25 -40.80
C GLU A 93 7.92 19.87 -39.48
N ILE A 94 8.74 19.69 -38.44
CA ILE A 94 8.23 19.45 -37.11
C ILE A 94 7.67 20.77 -36.57
N PRO A 95 6.38 20.85 -36.18
CA PRO A 95 5.81 22.07 -35.64
C PRO A 95 6.57 22.57 -34.40
N THR A 96 6.84 23.88 -34.34
CA THR A 96 7.56 24.48 -33.20
C THR A 96 6.82 24.26 -31.85
N SER A 97 5.49 24.27 -31.91
CA SER A 97 4.65 23.96 -30.73
C SER A 97 4.86 22.53 -30.23
N LEU A 98 5.00 21.55 -31.13
CA LEU A 98 5.28 20.16 -30.78
C LEU A 98 6.68 20.01 -30.15
N LEU A 99 7.68 20.72 -30.66
CA LEU A 99 9.02 20.71 -30.06
C LEU A 99 9.04 21.33 -28.66
N LYS A 100 8.27 22.40 -28.45
CA LYS A 100 8.12 23.04 -27.18
C LYS A 100 7.39 22.09 -26.19
N ALA A 101 6.29 21.47 -26.64
CA ALA A 101 5.58 20.47 -25.88
C ALA A 101 6.49 19.29 -25.45
N ALA A 102 7.35 18.80 -26.37
CA ALA A 102 8.31 17.74 -26.06
C ALA A 102 9.35 18.17 -25.02
N ALA A 103 9.84 19.41 -25.08
CA ALA A 103 10.75 19.94 -24.09
C ALA A 103 10.09 20.08 -22.71
N ASP A 104 8.82 20.51 -22.67
CA ASP A 104 8.05 20.62 -21.43
C ASP A 104 7.72 19.24 -20.84
N ALA A 105 7.35 18.27 -21.66
CA ALA A 105 7.13 16.89 -21.23
C ALA A 105 8.41 16.28 -20.61
N LYS A 106 9.56 16.47 -21.26
CA LYS A 106 10.87 16.04 -20.74
C LYS A 106 11.22 16.71 -19.40
N ALA A 107 10.81 17.96 -19.23
CA ALA A 107 10.98 18.72 -17.98
C ALA A 107 9.89 18.40 -16.92
N GLN A 108 9.02 17.41 -17.20
CA GLN A 108 7.87 17.02 -16.35
C GLN A 108 6.84 18.13 -16.12
N ARG A 109 6.79 19.12 -17.02
CA ARG A 109 5.78 20.20 -17.02
C ARG A 109 4.58 19.79 -17.89
N PHE A 110 3.87 18.74 -17.47
CA PHE A 110 2.86 18.04 -18.28
C PHE A 110 1.71 18.94 -18.70
N HIS A 111 1.22 19.82 -17.84
CA HIS A 111 0.18 20.78 -18.20
C HIS A 111 0.66 21.81 -19.24
N ALA A 112 1.90 22.26 -19.18
CA ALA A 112 2.45 23.14 -20.20
C ALA A 112 2.62 22.39 -21.55
N ALA A 113 3.08 21.14 -21.50
CA ALA A 113 3.20 20.28 -22.68
C ALA A 113 1.84 20.03 -23.36
N GLU A 114 0.78 19.81 -22.58
CA GLU A 114 -0.60 19.70 -23.06
C GLU A 114 -1.02 20.95 -23.84
N LEU A 115 -0.87 22.13 -23.23
CA LEU A 115 -1.24 23.41 -23.87
C LEU A 115 -0.48 23.66 -25.16
N ASP A 116 0.82 23.35 -25.23
CA ASP A 116 1.66 23.52 -26.39
C ASP A 116 1.38 22.49 -27.50
N LEU A 117 0.70 21.39 -27.20
CA LEU A 117 0.29 20.36 -28.15
C LEU A 117 -0.96 20.75 -28.96
N HIS A 118 -1.87 21.52 -28.36
CA HIS A 118 -3.14 21.92 -29.00
C HIS A 118 -3.01 22.58 -30.39
N PRO A 119 -2.05 23.48 -30.67
CA PRO A 119 -1.88 24.03 -32.02
C PRO A 119 -1.54 22.95 -33.06
N ALA A 120 -0.73 21.94 -32.70
CA ALA A 120 -0.41 20.83 -33.61
C ALA A 120 -1.64 19.95 -33.89
N LEU A 121 -2.45 19.67 -32.85
CA LEU A 121 -3.71 18.94 -32.97
C LEU A 121 -4.75 19.73 -33.80
N THR A 122 -4.81 21.05 -33.61
CA THR A 122 -5.71 21.91 -34.42
C THR A 122 -5.34 21.88 -35.91
N ALA A 123 -4.04 21.81 -36.22
CA ALA A 123 -3.55 21.72 -37.57
C ALA A 123 -3.77 20.34 -38.21
N ASP A 124 -3.71 19.27 -37.43
CA ASP A 124 -3.91 17.89 -37.91
C ASP A 124 -4.77 17.08 -36.87
N PRO A 125 -6.10 17.28 -36.88
CA PRO A 125 -7.03 16.66 -35.94
C PRO A 125 -7.21 15.14 -36.11
N GLN A 126 -6.61 14.54 -37.14
CA GLN A 126 -6.68 13.11 -37.40
C GLN A 126 -5.34 12.40 -37.13
N ASN A 127 -4.43 13.08 -36.47
CA ASN A 127 -3.11 12.52 -36.18
C ASN A 127 -3.14 11.66 -34.92
N ALA A 128 -3.20 10.36 -35.11
CA ALA A 128 -3.22 9.38 -34.00
C ALA A 128 -2.06 9.56 -32.99
N ALA A 129 -0.86 9.90 -33.45
CA ALA A 129 0.30 10.06 -32.59
C ALA A 129 0.20 11.32 -31.71
N LEU A 130 -0.43 12.40 -32.20
CA LEU A 130 -0.67 13.60 -31.38
C LEU A 130 -1.74 13.35 -30.32
N HIS A 131 -2.82 12.64 -30.64
CA HIS A 131 -3.82 12.20 -29.65
C HIS A 131 -3.21 11.27 -28.61
N PHE A 132 -2.38 10.32 -29.03
CA PHE A 132 -1.65 9.47 -28.11
C PHE A 132 -0.72 10.27 -27.18
N ALA A 133 0.00 11.27 -27.72
CA ALA A 133 0.84 12.15 -26.92
C ALA A 133 0.03 12.95 -25.88
N LEU A 134 -1.12 13.52 -26.31
CA LEU A 134 -2.01 14.24 -25.41
C LEU A 134 -2.55 13.32 -24.29
N GLY A 135 -3.04 12.14 -24.65
CA GLY A 135 -3.48 11.13 -23.68
C GLY A 135 -2.37 10.75 -22.70
N GLY A 136 -1.12 10.62 -23.18
CA GLY A 136 0.04 10.39 -22.31
C GLY A 136 0.33 11.53 -21.33
N MET A 137 0.09 12.79 -21.71
CA MET A 137 0.21 13.94 -20.79
C MET A 137 -0.92 13.95 -19.76
N LEU A 138 -2.14 13.63 -20.18
CA LEU A 138 -3.32 13.56 -19.31
C LEU A 138 -3.21 12.41 -18.28
N ILE A 139 -2.68 11.26 -18.69
CA ILE A 139 -2.34 10.14 -17.77
C ILE A 139 -1.42 10.62 -16.65
N ARG A 140 -0.37 11.38 -16.97
CA ARG A 140 0.60 11.89 -15.99
C ARG A 140 0.03 12.98 -15.07
N GLN A 141 -1.09 13.59 -15.48
CA GLN A 141 -1.86 14.55 -14.69
C GLN A 141 -3.03 13.89 -13.93
N GLU A 142 -3.16 12.57 -14.04
CA GLU A 142 -4.26 11.78 -13.46
C GLU A 142 -5.67 12.20 -13.93
N GLN A 143 -5.76 12.78 -15.14
CA GLN A 143 -7.00 13.18 -15.79
C GLN A 143 -7.54 11.98 -16.60
N TRP A 144 -8.08 10.97 -15.90
CA TRP A 144 -8.37 9.66 -16.47
C TRP A 144 -9.45 9.66 -17.54
N ASP A 145 -10.52 10.45 -17.37
CA ASP A 145 -11.63 10.53 -18.34
C ASP A 145 -11.17 11.17 -19.65
N ASP A 146 -10.45 12.30 -19.57
CA ASP A 146 -9.93 12.98 -20.77
C ASP A 146 -8.84 12.13 -21.44
N ALA A 147 -7.99 11.46 -20.66
CA ALA A 147 -6.98 10.54 -21.20
C ALA A 147 -7.63 9.35 -21.93
N PHE A 148 -8.73 8.83 -21.41
CA PHE A 148 -9.49 7.75 -22.04
C PHE A 148 -10.02 8.17 -23.41
N ASP A 149 -10.60 9.37 -23.53
CA ASP A 149 -11.15 9.89 -24.79
C ASP A 149 -10.04 10.04 -25.83
N GLU A 150 -8.92 10.64 -25.46
CA GLU A 150 -7.79 10.87 -26.39
C GLU A 150 -7.10 9.57 -26.83
N ILE A 151 -6.84 8.64 -25.89
CA ILE A 151 -6.23 7.34 -26.24
C ILE A 151 -7.21 6.48 -27.03
N THR A 152 -8.51 6.54 -26.76
CA THR A 152 -9.53 5.84 -27.56
C THR A 152 -9.54 6.37 -29.00
N LEU A 153 -9.47 7.68 -29.19
CA LEU A 153 -9.39 8.26 -30.54
C LEU A 153 -8.08 7.85 -31.23
N ALA A 154 -6.94 7.89 -30.51
CA ALA A 154 -5.67 7.40 -31.07
C ALA A 154 -5.76 5.93 -31.48
N THR A 155 -6.45 5.09 -30.72
CA THR A 155 -6.66 3.67 -31.01
C THR A 155 -7.55 3.48 -32.24
N GLN A 156 -8.61 4.27 -32.41
CA GLN A 156 -9.48 4.23 -33.58
C GLN A 156 -8.74 4.62 -34.86
N LEU A 157 -7.85 5.64 -34.78
CA LEU A 157 -7.06 6.13 -35.88
C LEU A 157 -5.86 5.21 -36.22
N MET A 158 -5.30 4.50 -35.21
CA MET A 158 -4.16 3.60 -35.37
C MET A 158 -4.32 2.37 -34.47
N PRO A 159 -5.19 1.40 -34.85
CA PRO A 159 -5.50 0.24 -34.04
C PRO A 159 -4.32 -0.76 -33.90
N ASP A 160 -3.35 -0.71 -34.81
CA ASP A 160 -2.20 -1.63 -34.81
C ASP A 160 -1.03 -1.13 -33.93
N LEU A 161 -1.19 -0.04 -33.19
CA LEU A 161 -0.18 0.45 -32.26
C LEU A 161 -0.44 -0.18 -30.87
N PRO A 162 0.38 -1.15 -30.42
CA PRO A 162 0.16 -1.84 -29.14
C PRO A 162 0.24 -0.90 -27.94
N GLU A 163 0.96 0.21 -28.05
CA GLU A 163 1.09 1.23 -26.99
C GLU A 163 -0.26 1.91 -26.69
N ASN A 164 -1.14 2.09 -27.69
CA ASN A 164 -2.50 2.60 -27.47
C ASN A 164 -3.29 1.66 -26.54
N HIS A 165 -3.26 0.36 -26.84
CA HIS A 165 -3.94 -0.67 -26.06
C HIS A 165 -3.32 -0.83 -24.68
N SER A 166 -1.98 -0.72 -24.55
CA SER A 166 -1.32 -0.73 -23.23
C SER A 166 -1.78 0.46 -22.38
N SER A 167 -1.88 1.65 -22.96
CA SER A 167 -2.35 2.85 -22.27
C SER A 167 -3.82 2.73 -21.87
N LEU A 168 -4.69 2.18 -22.72
CA LEU A 168 -6.08 1.88 -22.37
C LEU A 168 -6.15 0.86 -21.23
N ALA A 169 -5.32 -0.18 -21.25
CA ALA A 169 -5.25 -1.15 -20.17
C ALA A 169 -4.90 -0.49 -18.82
N TYR A 170 -3.94 0.44 -18.82
CA TYR A 170 -3.59 1.20 -17.64
C TYR A 170 -4.72 2.12 -17.17
N ILE A 171 -5.36 2.85 -18.07
CA ILE A 171 -6.49 3.72 -17.74
C ILE A 171 -7.65 2.91 -17.15
N PHE A 172 -8.03 1.77 -17.76
CA PHE A 172 -9.06 0.89 -17.19
C PHE A 172 -8.69 0.36 -15.82
N TYR A 173 -7.40 0.01 -15.60
CA TYR A 173 -6.92 -0.37 -14.27
C TYR A 173 -7.12 0.75 -13.24
N ARG A 174 -6.80 2.00 -13.59
CA ARG A 174 -6.96 3.17 -12.70
C ARG A 174 -8.43 3.53 -12.46
N LEU A 175 -9.32 3.19 -13.38
CA LEU A 175 -10.78 3.33 -13.27
C LEU A 175 -11.46 2.12 -12.59
N ASP A 176 -10.68 1.16 -12.06
CA ASP A 176 -11.15 -0.08 -11.42
C ASP A 176 -12.00 -0.98 -12.34
N ASP A 177 -11.72 -0.92 -13.65
CA ASP A 177 -12.34 -1.79 -14.67
C ASP A 177 -11.38 -2.91 -15.09
N GLY A 178 -11.20 -3.88 -14.19
CA GLY A 178 -10.29 -5.01 -14.39
C GLY A 178 -10.56 -5.83 -15.66
N PRO A 179 -11.81 -6.18 -16.00
CA PRO A 179 -12.11 -6.93 -17.22
C PRO A 179 -11.64 -6.24 -18.51
N ASN A 180 -11.92 -4.95 -18.68
CA ASN A 180 -11.48 -4.19 -19.85
C ASN A 180 -9.95 -3.99 -19.83
N SER A 181 -9.35 -3.74 -18.67
CA SER A 181 -7.89 -3.67 -18.52
C SER A 181 -7.20 -4.94 -19.01
N ILE A 182 -7.66 -6.13 -18.60
CA ILE A 182 -7.12 -7.42 -19.06
C ILE A 182 -7.31 -7.60 -20.55
N SER A 183 -8.47 -7.21 -21.12
CA SER A 183 -8.77 -7.33 -22.55
C SER A 183 -7.81 -6.48 -23.39
N GLU A 184 -7.64 -5.22 -23.01
CA GLU A 184 -6.77 -4.30 -23.74
C GLU A 184 -5.29 -4.69 -23.63
N ALA A 185 -4.82 -5.11 -22.45
CA ALA A 185 -3.46 -5.62 -22.29
C ALA A 185 -3.20 -6.85 -23.18
N ARG A 186 -4.15 -7.78 -23.28
CA ARG A 186 -4.04 -8.93 -24.18
C ARG A 186 -4.07 -8.54 -25.65
N THR A 187 -4.85 -7.53 -26.02
CA THR A 187 -4.85 -6.98 -27.38
C THR A 187 -3.48 -6.40 -27.71
N ALA A 188 -2.90 -5.59 -26.83
CA ALA A 188 -1.54 -5.09 -27.00
C ALA A 188 -0.51 -6.22 -27.21
N LEU A 189 -0.61 -7.30 -26.40
CA LEU A 189 0.29 -8.45 -26.50
C LEU A 189 0.06 -9.32 -27.74
N SER A 190 -1.15 -9.31 -28.30
CA SER A 190 -1.42 -9.98 -29.57
C SER A 190 -0.77 -9.28 -30.76
N ILE A 191 -0.62 -7.95 -30.66
CA ILE A 191 0.04 -7.11 -31.68
C ILE A 191 1.57 -7.16 -31.47
N ASP A 192 2.06 -6.91 -30.26
CA ASP A 192 3.50 -7.01 -29.93
C ASP A 192 3.73 -7.87 -28.70
N PRO A 193 4.07 -9.17 -28.85
CA PRO A 193 4.40 -10.05 -27.74
C PRO A 193 5.68 -9.64 -26.95
N GLN A 194 6.40 -8.62 -27.43
CA GLN A 194 7.56 -8.07 -26.74
C GLN A 194 7.26 -6.79 -25.95
N ASN A 195 5.99 -6.39 -25.84
CA ASN A 195 5.59 -5.21 -25.09
C ASN A 195 5.65 -5.47 -23.58
N ALA A 196 6.71 -5.00 -22.92
CA ALA A 196 6.91 -5.16 -21.47
C ALA A 196 5.84 -4.45 -20.65
N GLU A 197 5.42 -3.23 -21.06
CA GLU A 197 4.39 -2.46 -20.36
C GLU A 197 3.03 -3.16 -20.40
N ALA A 198 2.66 -3.77 -21.53
CA ALA A 198 1.42 -4.53 -21.64
C ALA A 198 1.39 -5.72 -20.66
N TYR A 199 2.52 -6.41 -20.48
CA TYR A 199 2.64 -7.45 -19.46
C TYR A 199 2.55 -6.87 -18.04
N GLN A 200 3.16 -5.71 -17.76
CA GLN A 200 3.05 -5.05 -16.47
C GLN A 200 1.58 -4.69 -16.16
N PHE A 201 0.88 -4.04 -17.09
CA PHE A 201 -0.51 -3.66 -16.90
C PHE A 201 -1.46 -4.86 -16.83
N LEU A 202 -1.16 -5.95 -17.56
CA LEU A 202 -1.85 -7.22 -17.38
C LEU A 202 -1.65 -7.76 -15.96
N GLY A 203 -0.43 -7.67 -15.44
CA GLY A 203 -0.10 -8.06 -14.07
C GLY A 203 -0.89 -7.25 -13.04
N LEU A 204 -0.94 -5.93 -13.16
CA LEU A 204 -1.71 -5.04 -12.29
C LEU A 204 -3.21 -5.36 -12.31
N ALA A 205 -3.79 -5.55 -13.50
CA ALA A 205 -5.20 -5.90 -13.65
C ALA A 205 -5.54 -7.28 -13.06
N LEU A 206 -4.66 -8.26 -13.23
CA LEU A 206 -4.82 -9.60 -12.65
C LEU A 206 -4.68 -9.54 -11.11
N TYR A 207 -3.77 -8.72 -10.60
CA TYR A 207 -3.62 -8.49 -9.15
C TYR A 207 -4.90 -7.91 -8.54
N SER A 208 -5.47 -6.85 -9.13
CA SER A 208 -6.73 -6.25 -8.68
C SER A 208 -7.89 -7.23 -8.64
N ASN A 209 -7.91 -8.19 -9.58
CA ASN A 209 -8.89 -9.28 -9.63
C ASN A 209 -8.56 -10.46 -8.69
N GLY A 210 -7.54 -10.36 -7.83
CA GLY A 210 -7.13 -11.42 -6.91
C GLY A 210 -6.47 -12.63 -7.57
N GLN A 211 -6.13 -12.55 -8.86
CA GLN A 211 -5.49 -13.63 -9.63
C GLN A 211 -3.96 -13.59 -9.47
N TYR A 212 -3.48 -13.67 -8.22
CA TYR A 212 -2.07 -13.42 -7.87
C TYR A 212 -1.07 -14.30 -8.63
N ALA A 213 -1.36 -15.59 -8.82
CA ALA A 213 -0.45 -16.48 -9.56
C ALA A 213 -0.30 -16.07 -11.04
N ALA A 214 -1.38 -15.66 -11.69
CA ALA A 214 -1.35 -15.16 -13.07
C ALA A 214 -0.67 -13.79 -13.16
N ALA A 215 -0.88 -12.91 -12.17
CA ALA A 215 -0.20 -11.62 -12.08
C ALA A 215 1.32 -11.78 -11.92
N VAL A 216 1.79 -12.68 -11.06
CA VAL A 216 3.22 -13.01 -10.91
C VAL A 216 3.83 -13.45 -12.25
N HIS A 217 3.12 -14.30 -13.02
CA HIS A 217 3.59 -14.72 -14.33
C HIS A 217 3.68 -13.52 -15.31
N ALA A 218 2.66 -12.66 -15.32
CA ALA A 218 2.66 -11.48 -16.19
C ALA A 218 3.81 -10.52 -15.85
N PHE A 219 4.06 -10.23 -14.56
CA PHE A 219 5.21 -9.42 -14.14
C PHE A 219 6.55 -10.08 -14.48
N ALA A 220 6.68 -11.40 -14.35
CA ALA A 220 7.88 -12.10 -14.76
C ALA A 220 8.14 -11.97 -16.28
N GLU A 221 7.10 -12.06 -17.11
CA GLU A 221 7.18 -11.82 -18.55
C GLU A 221 7.55 -10.36 -18.88
N SER A 222 7.04 -9.38 -18.13
CA SER A 222 7.45 -7.97 -18.24
C SER A 222 8.95 -7.81 -17.96
N LEU A 223 9.42 -8.36 -16.82
CA LEU A 223 10.82 -8.27 -16.38
C LEU A 223 11.78 -9.05 -17.28
N ALA A 224 11.33 -10.11 -17.93
CA ALA A 224 12.13 -10.82 -18.94
C ALA A 224 12.44 -9.93 -20.16
N ARG A 225 11.60 -8.93 -20.43
CA ARG A 225 11.74 -7.98 -21.55
C ARG A 225 12.36 -6.66 -21.14
N ASP A 226 12.05 -6.18 -19.95
CA ASP A 226 12.64 -5.00 -19.33
C ASP A 226 13.11 -5.30 -17.89
N PRO A 227 14.32 -5.88 -17.73
CA PRO A 227 14.87 -6.23 -16.43
C PRO A 227 15.32 -5.02 -15.58
N ALA A 228 15.26 -3.79 -16.15
CA ALA A 228 15.65 -2.58 -15.44
C ALA A 228 14.46 -1.79 -14.86
N ASN A 229 13.25 -2.32 -14.94
CA ASN A 229 12.05 -1.66 -14.44
C ASN A 229 11.86 -1.92 -12.93
N ALA A 230 12.22 -0.91 -12.12
CA ALA A 230 12.10 -0.97 -10.66
C ALA A 230 10.63 -1.07 -10.19
N ASP A 231 9.71 -0.39 -10.89
CA ASP A 231 8.29 -0.39 -10.54
C ASP A 231 7.68 -1.77 -10.74
N THR A 232 8.05 -2.48 -11.83
CA THR A 232 7.58 -3.86 -12.06
C THR A 232 8.09 -4.83 -10.98
N TYR A 233 9.33 -4.68 -10.49
CA TYR A 233 9.81 -5.47 -9.34
C TYR A 233 9.04 -5.15 -8.06
N TYR A 234 8.69 -3.90 -7.85
CA TYR A 234 7.88 -3.48 -6.71
C TYR A 234 6.47 -4.07 -6.78
N ASP A 235 5.80 -3.99 -7.94
CA ASP A 235 4.48 -4.58 -8.19
C ASP A 235 4.48 -6.10 -8.01
N LEU A 236 5.55 -6.77 -8.48
CA LEU A 236 5.78 -8.20 -8.26
C LEU A 236 5.90 -8.50 -6.77
N GLY A 237 6.62 -7.68 -6.01
CA GLY A 237 6.76 -7.82 -4.57
C GLY A 237 5.41 -7.73 -3.83
N ILE A 238 4.59 -6.73 -4.16
CA ILE A 238 3.22 -6.58 -3.63
C ILE A 238 2.39 -7.83 -3.94
N THR A 239 2.44 -8.30 -5.18
CA THR A 239 1.68 -9.47 -5.65
C THR A 239 2.10 -10.75 -4.94
N LEU A 240 3.40 -10.97 -4.78
CA LEU A 240 3.95 -12.12 -4.06
C LEU A 240 3.55 -12.12 -2.58
N ARG A 241 3.57 -10.95 -1.93
CA ARG A 241 3.10 -10.80 -0.55
C ARG A 241 1.61 -11.12 -0.43
N ALA A 242 0.77 -10.57 -1.31
CA ALA A 242 -0.66 -10.84 -1.34
C ALA A 242 -0.96 -12.33 -1.61
N GLY A 243 -0.13 -13.00 -2.41
CA GLY A 243 -0.17 -14.44 -2.65
C GLY A 243 0.45 -15.30 -1.52
N GLY A 244 0.90 -14.69 -0.42
CA GLY A 244 1.45 -15.38 0.76
C GLY A 244 2.94 -15.74 0.66
N ASN A 245 3.63 -15.40 -0.42
CA ASN A 245 5.05 -15.69 -0.58
C ASN A 245 5.93 -14.52 -0.11
N GLN A 246 6.00 -14.34 1.22
CA GLN A 246 6.73 -13.23 1.85
C GLN A 246 8.23 -13.22 1.52
N ALA A 247 8.88 -14.39 1.42
CA ALA A 247 10.31 -14.45 1.14
C ALA A 247 10.65 -13.96 -0.28
N ALA A 248 9.87 -14.38 -1.28
CA ALA A 248 10.01 -13.91 -2.65
C ALA A 248 9.65 -12.41 -2.77
N ALA A 249 8.65 -11.93 -2.01
CA ALA A 249 8.29 -10.51 -1.97
C ALA A 249 9.47 -9.63 -1.52
N ILE A 250 10.15 -9.98 -0.42
CA ILE A 250 11.36 -9.26 0.04
C ILE A 250 12.44 -9.25 -1.05
N THR A 251 12.62 -10.37 -1.76
CA THR A 251 13.60 -10.45 -2.84
C THR A 251 13.26 -9.49 -3.98
N ALA A 252 11.98 -9.43 -4.38
CA ALA A 252 11.51 -8.52 -5.43
C ALA A 252 11.66 -7.05 -5.01
N TYR A 253 11.27 -6.68 -3.79
CA TYR A 253 11.48 -5.32 -3.27
C TYR A 253 12.96 -4.92 -3.23
N ARG A 254 13.86 -5.84 -2.85
CA ARG A 254 15.31 -5.58 -2.88
C ARG A 254 15.84 -5.33 -4.28
N GLN A 255 15.29 -6.01 -5.31
CA GLN A 255 15.63 -5.71 -6.70
C GLN A 255 15.14 -4.33 -7.12
N ALA A 256 13.91 -3.93 -6.71
CA ALA A 256 13.40 -2.58 -6.92
C ALA A 256 14.34 -1.53 -6.31
N ILE A 257 14.78 -1.72 -5.07
CA ILE A 257 15.72 -0.82 -4.36
C ILE A 257 17.10 -0.81 -5.05
N HIS A 258 17.59 -1.97 -5.54
CA HIS A 258 18.85 -2.03 -6.27
C HIS A 258 18.82 -1.17 -7.53
N LEU A 259 17.71 -1.15 -8.25
CA LEU A 259 17.50 -0.35 -9.45
C LEU A 259 17.20 1.12 -9.13
N ASN A 260 16.43 1.37 -8.07
CA ASN A 260 16.11 2.71 -7.58
C ASN A 260 16.37 2.81 -6.07
N PRO A 261 17.57 3.24 -5.64
CA PRO A 261 17.92 3.36 -4.22
C PRO A 261 17.07 4.38 -3.42
N ALA A 262 16.27 5.20 -4.10
CA ALA A 262 15.36 6.16 -3.45
C ALA A 262 13.94 5.60 -3.26
N PHE A 263 13.71 4.31 -3.54
CA PHE A 263 12.39 3.67 -3.52
C PHE A 263 11.94 3.40 -2.08
N TRP A 264 11.48 4.44 -1.38
CA TRP A 264 11.08 4.36 0.03
C TRP A 264 9.92 3.39 0.27
N GLU A 265 8.98 3.28 -0.68
CA GLU A 265 7.84 2.35 -0.59
C GLU A 265 8.31 0.89 -0.51
N ALA A 266 9.36 0.53 -1.24
CA ALA A 266 9.92 -0.81 -1.20
C ALA A 266 10.55 -1.11 0.17
N HIS A 267 11.29 -0.17 0.77
CA HIS A 267 11.79 -0.28 2.14
C HIS A 267 10.63 -0.42 3.14
N SER A 268 9.59 0.41 3.02
CA SER A 268 8.41 0.34 3.88
C SER A 268 7.71 -1.02 3.79
N ASN A 269 7.56 -1.57 2.57
CA ASN A 269 6.93 -2.88 2.38
C ASN A 269 7.80 -4.05 2.87
N ILE A 270 9.12 -3.98 2.76
CA ILE A 270 10.01 -4.95 3.41
C ILE A 270 9.80 -4.91 4.92
N ALA A 271 9.76 -3.71 5.51
CA ALA A 271 9.53 -3.54 6.94
C ALA A 271 8.20 -4.13 7.40
N VAL A 272 7.11 -3.93 6.62
CA VAL A 272 5.81 -4.57 6.91
C VAL A 272 5.95 -6.09 6.97
N VAL A 273 6.60 -6.70 5.98
CA VAL A 273 6.79 -8.17 5.95
C VAL A 273 7.63 -8.65 7.12
N LEU A 274 8.70 -7.93 7.47
CA LEU A 274 9.56 -8.26 8.61
C LEU A 274 8.80 -8.13 9.95
N HIS A 275 7.97 -7.11 10.07
CA HIS A 275 7.10 -6.93 11.25
C HIS A 275 6.10 -8.08 11.38
N GLU A 276 5.43 -8.49 10.29
CA GLU A 276 4.53 -9.66 10.25
C GLU A 276 5.26 -10.96 10.68
N GLN A 277 6.58 -11.06 10.43
CA GLN A 277 7.45 -12.17 10.86
C GLN A 277 7.97 -12.00 12.30
N ASN A 278 7.55 -10.97 13.02
CA ASN A 278 8.06 -10.60 14.35
C ASN A 278 9.58 -10.29 14.39
N LYS A 279 10.17 -9.92 13.27
CA LYS A 279 11.57 -9.47 13.14
C LYS A 279 11.65 -7.96 13.35
N LEU A 280 11.29 -7.52 14.55
CA LEU A 280 11.02 -6.11 14.84
C LEU A 280 12.27 -5.22 14.65
N ASP A 281 13.47 -5.69 14.99
CA ASP A 281 14.70 -4.90 14.80
C ASP A 281 15.03 -4.66 13.33
N GLU A 282 14.86 -5.68 12.48
CA GLU A 282 15.05 -5.57 11.04
C GLU A 282 13.98 -4.65 10.42
N ALA A 283 12.72 -4.78 10.85
CA ALA A 283 11.63 -3.91 10.41
C ALA A 283 11.89 -2.43 10.74
N ILE A 284 12.35 -2.14 11.97
CA ILE A 284 12.73 -0.80 12.40
C ILE A 284 13.85 -0.23 11.52
N ALA A 285 14.84 -1.03 11.16
CA ALA A 285 15.92 -0.58 10.29
C ALA A 285 15.40 -0.17 8.90
N GLU A 286 14.55 -0.97 8.29
CA GLU A 286 13.95 -0.68 6.99
C GLU A 286 12.98 0.54 7.05
N TYR A 287 12.14 0.66 8.10
CA TYR A 287 11.30 1.86 8.28
C TYR A 287 12.12 3.13 8.51
N ARG A 288 13.24 3.06 9.21
CA ARG A 288 14.14 4.22 9.37
C ARG A 288 14.71 4.67 8.03
N GLU A 289 15.05 3.72 7.15
CA GLU A 289 15.52 4.05 5.81
C GLU A 289 14.40 4.63 4.95
N ALA A 290 13.20 4.05 4.97
CA ALA A 290 12.03 4.63 4.32
C ALA A 290 11.74 6.06 4.80
N LYS A 291 11.80 6.31 6.12
CA LYS A 291 11.64 7.65 6.70
C LYS A 291 12.75 8.62 6.27
N ARG A 292 13.98 8.15 6.14
CA ARG A 292 15.10 8.98 5.65
C ARG A 292 14.89 9.44 4.21
N LEU A 293 14.33 8.57 3.37
CA LEU A 293 14.05 8.83 1.96
C LEU A 293 12.80 9.69 1.77
N ALA A 294 11.78 9.47 2.60
CA ALA A 294 10.50 10.18 2.56
C ALA A 294 10.09 10.66 3.97
N PRO A 295 10.71 11.74 4.47
CA PRO A 295 10.51 12.21 5.86
C PRO A 295 9.11 12.74 6.16
N GLU A 296 8.37 13.17 5.13
CA GLU A 296 7.00 13.70 5.24
C GLU A 296 5.92 12.60 5.17
N GLU A 297 6.31 11.34 4.93
CA GLU A 297 5.35 10.24 4.82
C GLU A 297 4.83 9.81 6.19
N ALA A 298 3.59 10.22 6.47
CA ALA A 298 2.91 9.94 7.73
C ALA A 298 2.76 8.43 8.00
N SER A 299 2.47 7.65 6.97
CA SER A 299 2.29 6.18 7.05
C SER A 299 3.56 5.47 7.53
N VAL A 300 4.72 5.86 7.03
CA VAL A 300 6.02 5.30 7.43
C VAL A 300 6.30 5.59 8.90
N ARG A 301 6.07 6.84 9.33
CA ARG A 301 6.29 7.26 10.71
C ARG A 301 5.33 6.57 11.68
N ASN A 302 4.06 6.41 11.28
CA ASN A 302 3.07 5.63 12.04
C ASN A 302 3.51 4.17 12.24
N ASN A 303 3.90 3.51 11.15
CA ASN A 303 4.29 2.12 11.18
C ASN A 303 5.58 1.90 11.99
N LEU A 304 6.54 2.82 11.89
CA LEU A 304 7.74 2.82 12.72
C LEU A 304 7.39 2.96 14.21
N GLY A 305 6.52 3.91 14.56
CA GLY A 305 6.03 4.11 15.93
C GLY A 305 5.34 2.87 16.49
N ASN A 306 4.44 2.27 15.71
CA ASN A 306 3.76 1.02 16.09
C ASN A 306 4.75 -0.14 16.26
N THR A 307 5.76 -0.25 15.39
CA THR A 307 6.79 -1.30 15.49
C THR A 307 7.64 -1.14 16.75
N TYR A 308 8.00 0.10 17.13
CA TYR A 308 8.64 0.35 18.43
C TYR A 308 7.75 -0.03 19.61
N CYS A 309 6.46 0.26 19.51
CA CYS A 309 5.48 -0.10 20.53
C CYS A 309 5.38 -1.62 20.73
N ASP A 310 5.35 -2.37 19.63
CA ASP A 310 5.29 -3.83 19.67
C ASP A 310 6.60 -4.46 20.18
N LYS A 311 7.73 -3.78 19.95
CA LYS A 311 9.01 -4.12 20.55
C LYS A 311 9.09 -3.77 22.04
N GLY A 312 8.18 -2.93 22.55
CA GLY A 312 8.21 -2.42 23.93
C GLY A 312 9.12 -1.19 24.12
N ASP A 313 9.66 -0.63 23.06
CA ASP A 313 10.43 0.63 23.09
C ASP A 313 9.48 1.83 23.06
N PHE A 314 8.80 2.03 24.20
CA PHE A 314 7.77 3.06 24.31
C PHE A 314 8.31 4.49 24.18
N ASP A 315 9.58 4.73 24.54
CA ASP A 315 10.19 6.05 24.38
C ASP A 315 10.38 6.42 22.92
N ALA A 316 10.90 5.50 22.13
CA ALA A 316 11.04 5.68 20.68
C ALA A 316 9.66 5.78 19.98
N ALA A 317 8.69 4.94 20.38
CA ALA A 317 7.32 5.00 19.87
C ALA A 317 6.67 6.37 20.09
N MET A 318 6.76 6.89 21.32
CA MET A 318 6.22 8.22 21.68
C MET A 318 6.88 9.33 20.88
N LEU A 319 8.19 9.26 20.64
CA LEU A 319 8.91 10.26 19.85
C LEU A 319 8.36 10.32 18.41
N GLU A 320 8.22 9.16 17.76
CA GLU A 320 7.75 9.09 16.38
C GLU A 320 6.28 9.51 16.25
N LEU A 321 5.40 9.01 17.13
CA LEU A 321 3.97 9.29 17.04
C LEU A 321 3.62 10.73 17.43
N ARG A 322 4.30 11.33 18.43
CA ARG A 322 4.10 12.75 18.75
C ARG A 322 4.55 13.67 17.62
N GLU A 323 5.68 13.35 16.97
CA GLU A 323 6.15 14.10 15.81
C GLU A 323 5.19 13.92 14.62
N LEU A 324 4.63 12.74 14.43
CA LEU A 324 3.59 12.49 13.43
C LEU A 324 2.39 13.43 13.64
N TYR A 325 1.84 13.50 14.87
CA TYR A 325 0.67 14.36 15.13
C TYR A 325 0.99 15.86 15.12
N ARG A 326 2.25 16.23 15.36
CA ARG A 326 2.69 17.61 15.19
C ARG A 326 2.70 18.04 13.73
N GLN A 327 3.11 17.14 12.81
CA GLN A 327 3.17 17.39 11.37
C GLN A 327 1.80 17.18 10.70
N HIS A 328 1.05 16.19 11.14
CA HIS A 328 -0.22 15.73 10.60
C HIS A 328 -1.29 15.66 11.70
N PRO A 329 -1.84 16.80 12.16
CA PRO A 329 -2.84 16.83 13.23
C PRO A 329 -4.14 16.09 12.88
N GLU A 330 -4.40 15.90 11.58
CA GLU A 330 -5.55 15.14 11.05
C GLU A 330 -5.34 13.61 11.11
N TRP A 331 -4.11 13.15 11.38
CA TRP A 331 -3.78 11.73 11.40
C TRP A 331 -4.45 11.04 12.59
N GLN A 332 -5.14 9.94 12.30
CA GLN A 332 -6.01 9.29 13.29
C GLN A 332 -5.48 7.97 13.82
N GLN A 333 -4.43 7.38 13.23
CA GLN A 333 -3.90 6.08 13.64
C GLN A 333 -2.75 6.24 14.65
N GLY A 334 -2.50 5.19 15.46
CA GLY A 334 -1.37 5.16 16.41
C GLY A 334 -1.74 5.53 17.85
N HIS A 335 -2.95 6.03 18.12
CA HIS A 335 -3.40 6.41 19.46
C HIS A 335 -3.38 5.25 20.46
N GLY A 336 -3.74 4.03 20.02
CA GLY A 336 -3.64 2.82 20.87
C GLY A 336 -2.22 2.51 21.32
N CYS A 337 -1.23 2.74 20.47
CA CYS A 337 0.17 2.60 20.82
C CYS A 337 0.62 3.68 21.82
N LEU A 338 0.27 4.95 21.60
CA LEU A 338 0.56 6.01 22.57
C LEU A 338 -0.06 5.72 23.95
N ALA A 339 -1.28 5.22 23.95
CA ALA A 339 -1.94 4.83 25.21
C ALA A 339 -1.16 3.74 25.96
N ARG A 340 -0.68 2.70 25.26
CA ARG A 340 0.20 1.66 25.83
C ARG A 340 1.47 2.26 26.40
N ALA A 341 2.07 3.20 25.69
CA ALA A 341 3.27 3.90 26.12
C ALA A 341 3.02 4.76 27.38
N TYR A 342 1.89 5.48 27.45
CA TYR A 342 1.51 6.23 28.63
C TYR A 342 1.17 5.32 29.82
N LEU A 343 0.46 4.22 29.61
CA LEU A 343 0.20 3.21 30.65
C LEU A 343 1.49 2.66 31.25
N SER A 344 2.48 2.33 30.42
CA SER A 344 3.78 1.84 30.89
C SER A 344 4.52 2.86 31.76
N LYS A 345 4.27 4.14 31.53
CA LYS A 345 4.84 5.26 32.31
C LYS A 345 3.96 5.70 33.48
N ARG A 346 2.84 5.02 33.71
CA ARG A 346 1.82 5.37 34.72
C ARG A 346 1.20 6.75 34.53
N ASP A 347 1.20 7.25 33.31
CA ASP A 347 0.53 8.49 32.94
C ASP A 347 -0.90 8.18 32.47
N TYR A 348 -1.75 7.86 33.46
CA TYR A 348 -3.10 7.35 33.19
C TYR A 348 -4.00 8.40 32.54
N ALA A 349 -3.81 9.67 32.87
CA ALA A 349 -4.60 10.76 32.32
C ALA A 349 -4.41 10.88 30.79
N ASN A 350 -3.18 10.86 30.31
CA ASN A 350 -2.88 10.89 28.88
C ASN A 350 -3.27 9.57 28.20
N ALA A 351 -3.07 8.42 28.86
CA ALA A 351 -3.52 7.12 28.34
C ALA A 351 -5.04 7.10 28.08
N ILE A 352 -5.85 7.62 29.00
CA ILE A 352 -7.30 7.73 28.87
C ILE A 352 -7.67 8.58 27.66
N GLN A 353 -7.03 9.74 27.49
CA GLN A 353 -7.30 10.62 26.36
C GLN A 353 -7.03 9.92 25.02
N GLU A 354 -5.88 9.28 24.89
CA GLU A 354 -5.48 8.57 23.67
C GLU A 354 -6.43 7.39 23.36
N LEU A 355 -6.81 6.61 24.38
CA LEU A 355 -7.77 5.51 24.22
C LEU A 355 -9.15 5.99 23.81
N GLN A 356 -9.61 7.12 24.37
CA GLN A 356 -10.89 7.71 23.94
C GLN A 356 -10.87 8.16 22.48
N VAL A 357 -9.71 8.63 21.98
CA VAL A 357 -9.56 8.93 20.54
C VAL A 357 -9.62 7.65 19.73
N SER A 358 -8.86 6.63 20.10
CA SER A 358 -8.78 5.34 19.39
C SER A 358 -10.15 4.64 19.34
N ILE A 359 -10.88 4.59 20.47
CA ILE A 359 -12.22 3.99 20.55
C ILE A 359 -13.26 4.72 19.69
N ARG A 360 -13.15 6.05 19.52
CA ARG A 360 -14.05 6.75 18.58
C ARG A 360 -13.91 6.27 17.14
N GLN A 361 -12.72 5.79 16.76
CA GLN A 361 -12.45 5.24 15.43
C GLN A 361 -12.87 3.78 15.32
N ASN A 362 -12.66 3.00 16.37
CA ASN A 362 -13.05 1.61 16.45
C ASN A 362 -13.84 1.29 17.73
N PRO A 363 -15.14 1.61 17.76
CA PRO A 363 -15.98 1.44 18.95
C PRO A 363 -16.22 -0.01 19.37
N THR A 364 -15.79 -0.98 18.56
CA THR A 364 -15.95 -2.42 18.82
C THR A 364 -14.66 -3.12 19.25
N SER A 365 -13.60 -2.36 19.50
CA SER A 365 -12.32 -2.90 19.95
C SER A 365 -12.36 -3.29 21.42
N SER A 366 -12.58 -4.57 21.72
CA SER A 366 -12.55 -5.11 23.09
C SER A 366 -11.22 -4.81 23.78
N SER A 367 -10.11 -4.88 23.07
CA SER A 367 -8.77 -4.60 23.63
C SER A 367 -8.63 -3.16 24.11
N GLU A 368 -9.13 -2.19 23.34
CA GLU A 368 -9.04 -0.77 23.71
C GLU A 368 -9.98 -0.41 24.85
N HIS A 369 -11.19 -0.95 24.86
CA HIS A 369 -12.10 -0.82 26.01
C HIS A 369 -11.51 -1.44 27.27
N ARG A 370 -10.83 -2.59 27.17
CA ARG A 370 -10.10 -3.18 28.28
C ARG A 370 -8.99 -2.27 28.80
N MET A 371 -8.16 -1.74 27.90
CA MET A 371 -7.07 -0.82 28.27
C MET A 371 -7.61 0.48 28.88
N LEU A 372 -8.72 1.01 28.36
CA LEU A 372 -9.37 2.20 28.91
C LEU A 372 -9.92 1.92 30.30
N GLY A 373 -10.55 0.76 30.51
CA GLY A 373 -11.03 0.35 31.81
C GLY A 373 -9.90 0.16 32.81
N GLU A 374 -8.80 -0.47 32.41
CA GLU A 374 -7.58 -0.60 33.21
C GLU A 374 -7.02 0.79 33.59
N ALA A 375 -6.91 1.71 32.62
CA ALA A 375 -6.44 3.07 32.87
C ALA A 375 -7.30 3.81 33.87
N PHE A 376 -8.64 3.70 33.76
CA PHE A 376 -9.56 4.30 34.72
C PHE A 376 -9.41 3.71 36.13
N VAL A 377 -9.27 2.39 36.26
CA VAL A 377 -9.05 1.73 37.53
C VAL A 377 -7.75 2.20 38.21
N LEU A 378 -6.68 2.33 37.44
CA LEU A 378 -5.39 2.81 37.91
C LEU A 378 -5.36 4.33 38.21
N ASP A 379 -6.33 5.08 37.68
CA ASP A 379 -6.55 6.52 37.95
C ASP A 379 -7.61 6.77 39.02
N ASP A 380 -7.90 5.76 39.86
CA ASP A 380 -8.91 5.75 40.95
C ASP A 380 -10.36 6.06 40.47
N LYS A 381 -10.67 5.88 39.18
CA LYS A 381 -11.99 6.06 38.61
C LYS A 381 -12.67 4.70 38.43
N LEU A 382 -12.96 4.03 39.55
CA LEU A 382 -13.39 2.63 39.56
C LEU A 382 -14.69 2.38 38.76
N GLU A 383 -15.69 3.27 38.89
CA GLU A 383 -16.98 3.07 38.22
C GLU A 383 -16.88 3.18 36.70
N GLU A 384 -16.10 4.15 36.21
CA GLU A 384 -15.78 4.29 34.79
C GLU A 384 -15.04 3.05 34.26
N GLY A 385 -14.05 2.60 35.02
CA GLY A 385 -13.27 1.42 34.69
C GLY A 385 -14.14 0.17 34.56
N ILE A 386 -15.03 -0.08 35.55
CA ILE A 386 -15.96 -1.22 35.51
C ILE A 386 -16.91 -1.14 34.30
N ARG A 387 -17.39 0.06 33.91
CA ARG A 387 -18.25 0.21 32.74
C ARG A 387 -17.53 -0.22 31.46
N GLU A 388 -16.30 0.25 31.27
CA GLU A 388 -15.50 -0.06 30.09
C GLU A 388 -15.08 -1.55 30.05
N LEU A 389 -14.68 -2.12 31.19
CA LEU A 389 -14.32 -3.53 31.30
C LEU A 389 -15.52 -4.46 31.04
N ARG A 390 -16.72 -4.11 31.53
CA ARG A 390 -17.96 -4.82 31.16
C ARG A 390 -18.26 -4.76 29.68
N LEU A 391 -17.97 -3.63 29.03
CA LEU A 391 -18.11 -3.51 27.58
C LEU A 391 -17.05 -4.38 26.86
N ALA A 392 -15.81 -4.38 27.33
CA ALA A 392 -14.76 -5.23 26.78
C ALA A 392 -15.14 -6.72 26.82
N VAL A 393 -15.67 -7.19 27.95
CA VAL A 393 -16.16 -8.58 28.11
C VAL A 393 -17.35 -8.86 27.18
N ARG A 394 -18.27 -7.94 27.01
CA ARG A 394 -19.40 -8.13 26.06
C ARG A 394 -18.93 -8.19 24.60
N LEU A 395 -17.93 -7.40 24.22
CA LEU A 395 -17.37 -7.38 22.87
C LEU A 395 -16.54 -8.61 22.54
N ASN A 396 -15.83 -9.14 23.54
CA ASN A 396 -15.08 -10.39 23.43
C ASN A 396 -15.21 -11.22 24.74
N PRO A 397 -16.20 -12.10 24.81
CA PRO A 397 -16.43 -12.95 26.01
C PRO A 397 -15.32 -13.98 26.26
N ASP A 398 -14.45 -14.24 25.29
CA ASP A 398 -13.34 -15.20 25.43
C ASP A 398 -12.01 -14.51 25.78
N SER A 399 -12.04 -13.25 26.19
CA SER A 399 -10.85 -12.52 26.66
C SER A 399 -10.61 -12.76 28.14
N ASP A 400 -9.68 -13.66 28.48
CA ASP A 400 -9.23 -13.91 29.84
C ASP A 400 -8.78 -12.62 30.55
N SER A 401 -8.04 -11.78 29.85
CA SER A 401 -7.54 -10.51 30.38
C SER A 401 -8.68 -9.52 30.68
N ALA A 402 -9.73 -9.46 29.86
CA ALA A 402 -10.88 -8.59 30.15
C ALA A 402 -11.62 -9.04 31.41
N HIS A 403 -11.85 -10.34 31.57
CA HIS A 403 -12.43 -10.93 32.80
C HIS A 403 -11.53 -10.69 34.01
N HIS A 404 -10.21 -10.88 33.86
CA HIS A 404 -9.25 -10.64 34.94
C HIS A 404 -9.29 -9.19 35.44
N PHE A 405 -9.22 -8.21 34.53
CA PHE A 405 -9.26 -6.79 34.92
C PHE A 405 -10.62 -6.39 35.48
N LEU A 406 -11.73 -6.93 34.95
CA LEU A 406 -13.06 -6.71 35.50
C LEU A 406 -13.17 -7.29 36.93
N GLY A 407 -12.68 -8.51 37.13
CA GLY A 407 -12.60 -9.13 38.44
C GLY A 407 -11.80 -8.29 39.43
N THR A 408 -10.65 -7.77 39.00
CA THR A 408 -9.79 -6.89 39.81
C THR A 408 -10.52 -5.60 40.22
N ALA A 409 -11.19 -4.95 39.27
CA ALA A 409 -11.94 -3.72 39.53
C ALA A 409 -13.12 -3.95 40.49
N LEU A 410 -13.86 -5.05 40.30
CA LEU A 410 -14.97 -5.45 41.21
C LEU A 410 -14.46 -5.80 42.61
N PHE A 411 -13.31 -6.46 42.69
CA PHE A 411 -12.65 -6.78 43.99
C PHE A 411 -12.28 -5.50 44.73
N GLN A 412 -11.69 -4.51 44.05
CA GLN A 412 -11.38 -3.22 44.66
C GLN A 412 -12.67 -2.49 45.13
N GLN A 413 -13.77 -2.66 44.40
CA GLN A 413 -15.07 -2.12 44.81
C GLN A 413 -15.79 -2.94 45.87
N GLN A 414 -15.16 -3.98 46.41
CA GLN A 414 -15.72 -4.91 47.44
C GLN A 414 -16.94 -5.71 46.96
N GLN A 415 -17.12 -5.84 45.62
CA GLN A 415 -18.16 -6.72 45.04
C GLN A 415 -17.59 -8.14 44.88
N LEU A 416 -17.36 -8.83 46.00
CA LEU A 416 -16.55 -10.03 46.06
C LEU A 416 -17.15 -11.21 45.29
N GLU A 417 -18.46 -11.43 45.29
CA GLU A 417 -19.12 -12.51 44.59
C GLU A 417 -19.05 -12.29 43.08
N ALA A 418 -19.20 -11.02 42.64
CA ALA A 418 -19.06 -10.66 41.23
C ALA A 418 -17.61 -10.79 40.76
N ALA A 419 -16.65 -10.38 41.57
CA ALA A 419 -15.22 -10.54 41.31
C ALA A 419 -14.83 -12.02 41.19
N GLU A 420 -15.31 -12.88 42.12
CA GLU A 420 -15.06 -14.32 42.04
C GLU A 420 -15.54 -14.92 40.71
N LYS A 421 -16.75 -14.54 40.27
CA LYS A 421 -17.29 -15.01 39.01
C LYS A 421 -16.38 -14.66 37.82
N GLU A 422 -15.93 -13.44 37.78
CA GLU A 422 -15.06 -12.98 36.69
C GLU A 422 -13.66 -13.62 36.74
N PHE A 423 -13.08 -13.78 37.92
CA PHE A 423 -11.81 -14.49 38.08
C PHE A 423 -11.91 -15.98 37.73
N ARG A 424 -13.02 -16.65 38.05
CA ARG A 424 -13.25 -18.03 37.61
C ARG A 424 -13.37 -18.15 36.11
N GLU A 425 -13.99 -17.18 35.45
CA GLU A 425 -14.08 -17.16 33.99
C GLU A 425 -12.71 -16.88 33.35
N ALA A 426 -11.94 -15.91 33.86
CA ALA A 426 -10.57 -15.69 33.45
C ALA A 426 -9.72 -16.97 33.57
N LEU A 427 -9.87 -17.69 34.72
CA LEU A 427 -9.16 -18.93 34.95
C LEU A 427 -9.61 -20.07 34.03
N ARG A 428 -10.90 -20.16 33.69
CA ARG A 428 -11.43 -21.13 32.72
C ARG A 428 -10.83 -20.93 31.34
N LEU A 429 -10.69 -19.66 30.92
CA LEU A 429 -10.13 -19.28 29.60
C LEU A 429 -8.62 -19.44 29.56
N ASN A 430 -7.94 -19.08 30.65
CA ASN A 430 -6.49 -19.17 30.77
C ASN A 430 -6.07 -19.51 32.20
N GLY A 431 -5.64 -20.75 32.41
CA GLY A 431 -5.16 -21.26 33.69
C GLY A 431 -3.80 -20.69 34.10
N SER A 432 -3.60 -19.38 34.00
CA SER A 432 -2.34 -18.72 34.33
C SER A 432 -2.13 -18.65 35.88
N PRO A 433 -0.87 -18.61 36.35
CA PRO A 433 -0.57 -18.43 37.79
C PRO A 433 -1.19 -17.16 38.35
N ASP A 434 -1.24 -16.08 37.60
CA ASP A 434 -1.83 -14.81 38.04
C ASP A 434 -3.35 -14.89 38.20
N ASN A 435 -4.06 -15.65 37.37
CA ASN A 435 -5.50 -15.84 37.49
C ASN A 435 -5.82 -16.69 38.75
N HIS A 436 -5.05 -17.75 39.01
CA HIS A 436 -5.14 -18.52 40.27
C HIS A 436 -4.90 -17.63 41.50
N TYR A 437 -3.87 -16.79 41.47
CA TYR A 437 -3.53 -15.88 42.55
C TYR A 437 -4.63 -14.85 42.82
N SER A 438 -5.21 -14.27 41.80
CA SER A 438 -6.28 -13.27 41.93
C SER A 438 -7.56 -13.88 42.47
N LEU A 439 -7.92 -15.10 42.05
CA LEU A 439 -9.04 -15.85 42.60
C LEU A 439 -8.77 -16.18 44.08
N ALA A 440 -7.56 -16.63 44.43
CA ALA A 440 -7.19 -16.92 45.83
C ALA A 440 -7.30 -15.68 46.71
N ALA A 441 -6.84 -14.52 46.26
CA ALA A 441 -6.95 -13.26 46.99
C ALA A 441 -8.43 -12.88 47.24
N CYS A 442 -9.30 -13.08 46.26
CA CYS A 442 -10.73 -12.88 46.43
C CYS A 442 -11.35 -13.85 47.47
N LEU A 443 -11.05 -15.13 47.33
CA LEU A 443 -11.53 -16.17 48.26
C LEU A 443 -11.04 -15.97 49.72
N MET A 444 -9.80 -15.50 49.89
CA MET A 444 -9.27 -15.13 51.22
C MET A 444 -10.08 -13.99 51.87
N THR A 445 -10.47 -12.99 51.09
CA THR A 445 -11.28 -11.86 51.54
C THR A 445 -12.73 -12.30 51.90
N MET A 446 -13.18 -13.42 51.34
CA MET A 446 -14.47 -14.06 51.63
C MET A 446 -14.38 -15.11 52.73
N ASP A 447 -13.26 -15.21 53.42
CA ASP A 447 -12.96 -16.22 54.48
C ASP A 447 -13.00 -17.69 54.00
N ARG A 448 -12.95 -17.92 52.66
CA ARG A 448 -12.97 -19.24 52.03
C ARG A 448 -11.54 -19.81 51.93
N TYR A 449 -10.88 -19.97 53.06
CA TYR A 449 -9.45 -20.24 53.15
C TYR A 449 -9.00 -21.56 52.53
N GLN A 450 -9.81 -22.63 52.59
CA GLN A 450 -9.45 -23.93 52.01
C GLN A 450 -9.40 -23.86 50.47
N GLU A 451 -10.36 -23.17 49.85
CA GLU A 451 -10.39 -22.97 48.42
C GLU A 451 -9.25 -22.05 48.00
N ALA A 452 -9.02 -20.96 48.71
CA ALA A 452 -7.91 -20.06 48.47
C ALA A 452 -6.54 -20.76 48.50
N LEU A 453 -6.36 -21.70 49.47
CA LEU A 453 -5.14 -22.49 49.57
C LEU A 453 -4.94 -23.38 48.34
N SER A 454 -5.99 -24.02 47.85
CA SER A 454 -5.94 -24.81 46.61
C SER A 454 -5.49 -24.01 45.40
N GLU A 455 -6.01 -22.78 45.26
CA GLU A 455 -5.65 -21.87 44.16
C GLU A 455 -4.19 -21.38 44.32
N LEU A 456 -3.73 -21.05 45.52
CA LEU A 456 -2.32 -20.68 45.76
C LEU A 456 -1.36 -21.85 45.50
N ASP A 457 -1.75 -23.08 45.83
CA ASP A 457 -1.00 -24.28 45.49
C ASP A 457 -0.89 -24.50 43.99
N ALA A 458 -1.94 -24.18 43.23
CA ALA A 458 -1.93 -24.22 41.77
C ALA A 458 -1.01 -23.14 41.19
N ALA A 459 -1.13 -21.90 41.65
CA ALA A 459 -0.27 -20.80 41.21
C ALA A 459 1.23 -21.10 41.45
N ALA A 460 1.56 -21.59 42.67
CA ALA A 460 2.94 -21.93 43.03
C ALA A 460 3.52 -23.14 42.26
N ARG A 461 2.67 -24.08 41.82
CA ARG A 461 3.09 -25.19 40.96
C ARG A 461 3.36 -24.75 39.52
N LEU A 462 2.56 -23.82 39.01
CA LEU A 462 2.67 -23.32 37.63
C LEU A 462 3.87 -22.38 37.47
N ASP A 463 4.18 -21.59 38.51
CA ASP A 463 5.35 -20.69 38.49
C ASP A 463 6.13 -20.83 39.85
N PRO A 464 7.01 -21.86 39.96
CA PRO A 464 7.78 -22.11 41.17
C PRO A 464 8.81 -21.03 41.52
N GLU A 465 9.24 -20.26 40.56
CA GLU A 465 10.28 -19.23 40.74
C GLU A 465 9.70 -17.96 41.40
N ARG A 466 8.41 -17.72 41.27
CA ARG A 466 7.75 -16.52 41.81
C ARG A 466 7.45 -16.67 43.28
N THR A 467 8.34 -16.14 44.09
CA THR A 467 8.29 -16.25 45.58
C THR A 467 7.00 -15.71 46.22
N LEU A 468 6.31 -14.76 45.51
CA LEU A 468 5.05 -14.15 45.97
C LEU A 468 3.97 -15.20 46.30
N TYR A 469 3.79 -16.20 45.42
CA TYR A 469 2.73 -17.21 45.59
C TYR A 469 3.00 -18.09 46.77
N ARG A 470 4.25 -18.49 47.02
CA ARG A 470 4.67 -19.28 48.17
C ARG A 470 4.52 -18.48 49.47
N ALA A 471 4.99 -17.24 49.50
CA ALA A 471 4.86 -16.37 50.66
C ALA A 471 3.39 -16.18 51.08
N ARG A 472 2.51 -15.92 50.10
CA ARG A 472 1.08 -15.74 50.38
C ARG A 472 0.41 -17.03 50.86
N ARG A 473 0.83 -18.17 50.30
CA ARG A 473 0.42 -19.49 50.76
C ARG A 473 0.81 -19.76 52.22
N GLU A 474 2.06 -19.48 52.60
CA GLU A 474 2.56 -19.66 53.97
C GLU A 474 1.80 -18.76 54.96
N GLU A 475 1.54 -17.52 54.59
CA GLU A 475 0.74 -16.58 55.38
C GLU A 475 -0.68 -17.13 55.61
N LEU A 476 -1.33 -17.65 54.55
CA LEU A 476 -2.66 -18.23 54.68
C LEU A 476 -2.67 -19.48 55.60
N VAL A 477 -1.69 -20.37 55.46
CA VAL A 477 -1.58 -21.54 56.31
C VAL A 477 -1.39 -21.16 57.80
N LYS A 478 -0.62 -20.10 58.08
CA LYS A 478 -0.46 -19.56 59.42
C LYS A 478 -1.79 -19.02 59.97
N LEU A 479 -2.50 -18.22 59.18
CA LEU A 479 -3.81 -17.65 59.52
C LEU A 479 -4.83 -18.77 59.86
N MET A 480 -4.88 -19.81 59.03
CA MET A 480 -5.79 -20.95 59.26
C MET A 480 -5.49 -21.72 60.54
N LYS A 481 -4.21 -21.83 60.95
CA LYS A 481 -3.82 -22.46 62.23
C LYS A 481 -4.25 -21.61 63.44
N GLU A 482 -4.10 -20.28 63.31
CA GLU A 482 -4.50 -19.36 64.42
C GLU A 482 -6.02 -19.30 64.55
N THR A 483 -6.80 -19.39 63.45
CA THR A 483 -8.26 -19.43 63.50
C THR A 483 -8.79 -20.74 64.02
N ASN A 484 -8.15 -21.88 63.77
CA ASN A 484 -8.56 -23.20 64.31
C ASN A 484 -8.17 -23.42 65.75
N SER A 485 -7.32 -22.55 66.33
CA SER A 485 -6.90 -22.64 67.75
C SER A 485 -7.71 -21.74 68.65
N ARG A 486 -8.64 -20.98 68.11
CA ARG A 486 -9.63 -20.17 68.84
C ARG A 486 -11.00 -20.86 68.86
#